data_cd1ce62495f968e3d959624b4f0975a6
#
_entry.id   cd1ce62495f968e3d959624b4f0975a6
#
_cell.length_a   1.000
_cell.length_b   1.000
_cell.length_c   1.000
_cell.angle_alpha   90.00
_cell.angle_beta   90.00
_cell.angle_gamma   90.00
#
_symmetry.space_group_name_H-M   'P 1'
#
loop_
_entity.id
_entity.type
_entity.pdbx_description
1 polymer ?
#
loop_
_entity_poly.entity_id
_entity_poly.type
_entity_poly.pdbx_seq_one_letter_code
_entity_poly.pdbx_strand_id
1 'polypeptide(L)'
;AQDNSTAYTYEQEPVVSDLELIRLYEGNGLFTKIIDRPSEEAVKHGFDIDYGDEDITEYVDKRLDDLDFEDKFATAEKWARLYGGSLIVMLCDDGGGLEEPLNWDKVTTIEELRVFERAVIQEDYTTMYNFHFFDTMHSDKPFGQPEYYHIYSMYGYFTVHYSRCLVFRNGRLPEQ
;
A
#
# COMPACT_ATOMS: atom_id res chain seq x y z
N ALA A 1 28.62 39.40 -19.79
CA ALA A 1 27.43 38.75 -19.26
C ALA A 1 27.82 37.31 -18.95
N GLN A 2 27.82 36.95 -17.69
CA GLN A 2 28.14 35.59 -17.24
C GLN A 2 26.85 34.74 -17.45
N ASP A 3 26.98 33.72 -18.28
CA ASP A 3 25.88 32.78 -18.53
C ASP A 3 25.68 31.93 -17.28
N ASN A 4 24.59 32.18 -16.57
CA ASN A 4 24.20 31.42 -15.38
C ASN A 4 23.53 30.06 -15.70
N SER A 5 23.42 29.68 -16.96
CA SER A 5 22.80 28.41 -17.37
C SER A 5 23.61 27.17 -16.97
N THR A 6 24.90 27.35 -16.65
CA THR A 6 25.79 26.27 -16.19
C THR A 6 25.89 26.15 -14.65
N ALA A 7 25.22 27.03 -13.91
CA ALA A 7 25.29 27.04 -12.43
C ALA A 7 24.35 26.03 -11.73
N TYR A 8 23.44 25.41 -12.45
CA TYR A 8 22.57 24.37 -11.92
C TYR A 8 23.13 23.00 -12.28
N THR A 9 24.16 22.59 -11.55
CA THR A 9 24.48 21.17 -11.49
C THR A 9 23.38 20.51 -10.65
N TYR A 10 22.51 19.74 -11.29
CA TYR A 10 21.57 18.89 -10.58
C TYR A 10 22.41 17.81 -9.88
N GLU A 11 22.74 18.04 -8.61
CA GLU A 11 23.28 16.99 -7.76
C GLU A 11 22.11 16.09 -7.41
N GLN A 12 22.12 14.89 -7.95
CA GLN A 12 21.17 13.86 -7.53
C GLN A 12 21.50 13.55 -6.07
N GLU A 13 20.61 13.99 -5.17
CA GLU A 13 20.76 13.66 -3.77
C GLU A 13 20.78 12.13 -3.61
N PRO A 14 21.70 11.59 -2.79
CA PRO A 14 21.78 10.17 -2.57
C PRO A 14 20.45 9.69 -1.97
N VAL A 15 19.88 8.63 -2.56
CA VAL A 15 18.67 8.00 -2.04
C VAL A 15 19.02 7.43 -0.67
N VAL A 16 18.29 7.86 0.35
CA VAL A 16 18.44 7.33 1.72
C VAL A 16 18.05 5.84 1.70
N SER A 17 18.90 4.99 2.22
CA SER A 17 18.63 3.55 2.28
C SER A 17 17.59 3.21 3.33
N ASP A 18 16.85 2.11 3.14
CA ASP A 18 15.83 1.65 4.11
C ASP A 18 16.42 1.45 5.51
N LEU A 19 17.67 1.01 5.60
CA LEU A 19 18.38 0.86 6.88
C LEU A 19 18.63 2.20 7.58
N GLU A 20 18.93 3.24 6.83
CA GLU A 20 19.11 4.59 7.37
C GLU A 20 17.77 5.18 7.80
N LEU A 21 16.69 4.94 7.04
CA LEU A 21 15.33 5.34 7.40
C LEU A 21 14.90 4.71 8.73
N ILE A 22 15.14 3.41 8.93
CA ILE A 22 14.86 2.72 10.18
C ILE A 22 15.65 3.34 11.33
N ARG A 23 16.95 3.57 11.16
CA ARG A 23 17.80 4.18 12.20
C ARG A 23 17.35 5.60 12.56
N LEU A 24 16.94 6.39 11.57
CA LEU A 24 16.38 7.71 11.82
C LEU A 24 15.06 7.63 12.56
N TYR A 25 14.21 6.71 12.17
CA TYR A 25 12.90 6.50 12.81
C TYR A 25 13.06 6.06 14.27
N GLU A 26 13.93 5.10 14.56
CA GLU A 26 14.16 4.60 15.92
C GLU A 26 14.99 5.56 16.79
N GLY A 27 15.94 6.28 16.18
CA GLY A 27 16.91 7.10 16.91
C GLY A 27 16.55 8.57 17.06
N ASN A 28 15.56 9.09 16.32
CA ASN A 28 15.23 10.50 16.31
C ASN A 28 13.73 10.75 16.56
N GLY A 29 13.39 11.13 17.81
CA GLY A 29 12.00 11.33 18.19
C GLY A 29 11.25 12.44 17.44
N LEU A 30 11.93 13.40 16.80
CA LEU A 30 11.28 14.37 15.91
C LEU A 30 10.91 13.71 14.59
N PHE A 31 11.82 12.93 14.03
CA PHE A 31 11.56 12.18 12.79
C PHE A 31 10.41 11.17 12.97
N THR A 32 10.41 10.43 14.08
CA THR A 32 9.31 9.53 14.48
C THR A 32 7.97 10.26 14.49
N LYS A 33 7.90 11.45 15.13
CA LYS A 33 6.67 12.23 15.17
C LYS A 33 6.21 12.76 13.82
N ILE A 34 7.13 13.09 12.91
CA ILE A 34 6.80 13.52 11.54
C ILE A 34 6.16 12.37 10.76
N ILE A 35 6.59 11.14 11.00
CA ILE A 35 6.03 9.95 10.36
C ILE A 35 4.71 9.53 11.01
N ASP A 36 4.67 9.42 12.34
CA ASP A 36 3.54 8.83 13.08
C ASP A 36 2.32 9.74 13.15
N ARG A 37 2.53 11.04 13.48
CA ARG A 37 1.43 11.97 13.73
C ARG A 37 0.37 12.04 12.64
N PRO A 38 0.72 12.17 11.35
CA PRO A 38 -0.31 12.26 10.32
C PRO A 38 -1.13 10.97 10.19
N SER A 39 -0.50 9.81 10.38
CA SER A 39 -1.18 8.51 10.32
C SER A 39 -2.12 8.31 11.53
N GLU A 40 -1.66 8.70 12.73
CA GLU A 40 -2.48 8.68 13.94
C GLU A 40 -3.68 9.64 13.84
N GLU A 41 -3.46 10.86 13.34
CA GLU A 41 -4.55 11.84 13.18
C GLU A 41 -5.55 11.43 12.09
N ALA A 42 -5.12 10.68 11.08
CA ALA A 42 -5.99 10.19 10.01
C ALA A 42 -7.06 9.21 10.53
N VAL A 43 -6.71 8.37 11.52
CA VAL A 43 -7.62 7.36 12.09
C VAL A 43 -8.25 7.76 13.42
N LYS A 44 -7.87 8.93 13.98
CA LYS A 44 -8.25 9.36 15.33
C LYS A 44 -9.76 9.40 15.60
N HIS A 45 -10.55 9.64 14.58
CA HIS A 45 -12.00 9.74 14.69
C HIS A 45 -12.72 8.51 14.13
N GLY A 46 -11.96 7.47 13.79
CA GLY A 46 -12.49 6.27 13.16
C GLY A 46 -12.94 6.51 11.71
N PHE A 47 -13.56 5.50 11.16
CA PHE A 47 -14.20 5.55 9.84
C PHE A 47 -15.71 5.54 10.05
N ASP A 48 -16.37 6.64 9.74
CA ASP A 48 -17.83 6.75 9.78
C ASP A 48 -18.39 6.44 8.39
N ILE A 49 -18.91 5.24 8.22
CA ILE A 49 -19.43 4.74 6.95
C ILE A 49 -20.93 4.45 7.13
N ASP A 50 -21.77 5.28 6.52
CA ASP A 50 -23.22 5.09 6.51
C ASP A 50 -23.66 4.37 5.23
N TYR A 51 -24.18 3.15 5.38
CA TYR A 51 -24.75 2.35 4.27
C TYR A 51 -26.25 2.59 4.05
N GLY A 52 -26.87 3.51 4.78
CA GLY A 52 -28.30 3.79 4.70
C GLY A 52 -29.20 2.71 5.36
N ASP A 53 -28.59 1.69 5.97
CA ASP A 53 -29.24 0.63 6.72
C ASP A 53 -28.47 0.42 8.02
N GLU A 54 -29.12 0.60 9.15
CA GLU A 54 -28.49 0.53 10.48
C GLU A 54 -27.90 -0.85 10.76
N ASP A 55 -28.61 -1.94 10.38
CA ASP A 55 -28.16 -3.30 10.64
C ASP A 55 -26.88 -3.64 9.84
N ILE A 56 -26.80 -3.13 8.58
CA ILE A 56 -25.62 -3.31 7.73
C ILE A 56 -24.45 -2.49 8.28
N THR A 57 -24.71 -1.26 8.69
CA THR A 57 -23.68 -0.36 9.23
C THR A 57 -23.08 -0.96 10.50
N GLU A 58 -23.90 -1.40 11.47
CA GLU A 58 -23.44 -2.05 12.69
C GLU A 58 -22.63 -3.33 12.40
N TYR A 59 -23.09 -4.14 11.43
CA TYR A 59 -22.35 -5.34 11.02
C TYR A 59 -20.97 -5.02 10.44
N VAL A 60 -20.88 -4.01 9.57
CA VAL A 60 -19.60 -3.63 8.94
C VAL A 60 -18.66 -3.02 9.97
N ASP A 61 -19.13 -2.13 10.84
CA ASP A 61 -18.32 -1.53 11.90
C ASP A 61 -17.71 -2.60 12.79
N LYS A 62 -18.54 -3.56 13.22
CA LYS A 62 -18.04 -4.69 14.00
C LYS A 62 -17.00 -5.52 13.26
N ARG A 63 -17.15 -5.72 11.94
CA ARG A 63 -16.15 -6.45 11.14
C ARG A 63 -14.85 -5.68 10.98
N LEU A 64 -14.91 -4.36 10.85
CA LEU A 64 -13.73 -3.51 10.81
C LEU A 64 -12.98 -3.56 12.15
N ASP A 65 -13.70 -3.54 13.26
CA ASP A 65 -13.12 -3.70 14.60
C ASP A 65 -12.46 -5.09 14.76
N ASP A 66 -13.16 -6.17 14.39
CA ASP A 66 -12.63 -7.55 14.45
C ASP A 66 -11.34 -7.74 13.63
N LEU A 67 -11.15 -6.94 12.57
CA LEU A 67 -9.97 -6.95 11.70
C LEU A 67 -8.87 -6.00 12.15
N ASP A 68 -9.05 -5.24 13.23
CA ASP A 68 -8.17 -4.14 13.67
C ASP A 68 -7.88 -3.16 12.51
N PHE A 69 -8.91 -2.83 11.70
CA PHE A 69 -8.73 -2.11 10.44
C PHE A 69 -8.07 -0.75 10.64
N GLU A 70 -8.48 0.01 11.65
CA GLU A 70 -7.91 1.33 11.93
C GLU A 70 -6.40 1.25 12.21
N ASP A 71 -5.98 0.33 13.07
CA ASP A 71 -4.56 0.13 13.40
C ASP A 71 -3.75 -0.36 12.20
N LYS A 72 -4.33 -1.25 11.39
CA LYS A 72 -3.70 -1.72 10.14
C LYS A 72 -3.56 -0.59 9.12
N PHE A 73 -4.60 0.23 8.97
CA PHE A 73 -4.59 1.39 8.08
C PHE A 73 -3.55 2.42 8.53
N ALA A 74 -3.55 2.80 9.82
CA ALA A 74 -2.56 3.72 10.38
C ALA A 74 -1.12 3.21 10.19
N THR A 75 -0.91 1.90 10.38
CA THR A 75 0.39 1.26 10.16
C THR A 75 0.80 1.31 8.70
N ALA A 76 -0.11 1.01 7.79
CA ALA A 76 0.15 1.06 6.36
C ALA A 76 0.50 2.49 5.89
N GLU A 77 -0.26 3.48 6.34
CA GLU A 77 -0.01 4.90 6.05
C GLU A 77 1.35 5.35 6.60
N LYS A 78 1.68 4.97 7.84
CA LYS A 78 2.98 5.23 8.46
C LYS A 78 4.13 4.64 7.64
N TRP A 79 4.03 3.39 7.23
CA TRP A 79 5.07 2.74 6.43
C TRP A 79 5.14 3.29 5.01
N ALA A 80 4.00 3.68 4.42
CA ALA A 80 4.01 4.37 3.14
C ALA A 80 4.74 5.71 3.22
N ARG A 81 4.61 6.44 4.34
CA ARG A 81 5.34 7.69 4.59
C ARG A 81 6.83 7.46 4.83
N LEU A 82 7.19 6.39 5.55
CA LEU A 82 8.59 6.09 5.88
C LEU A 82 9.35 5.55 4.68
N TYR A 83 8.79 4.59 3.96
CA TYR A 83 9.46 3.84 2.88
C TYR A 83 9.01 4.26 1.47
N GLY A 84 8.03 5.15 1.36
CA GLY A 84 7.45 5.55 0.07
C GLY A 84 6.34 4.63 -0.46
N GLY A 85 6.03 3.55 0.25
CA GLY A 85 4.96 2.62 -0.09
C GLY A 85 4.74 1.53 0.93
N SER A 86 3.52 1.00 0.96
CA SER A 86 3.13 -0.17 1.75
C SER A 86 1.94 -0.88 1.11
N LEU A 87 1.66 -2.08 1.59
CA LEU A 87 0.56 -2.92 1.15
C LEU A 87 -0.21 -3.45 2.34
N ILE A 88 -1.54 -3.44 2.25
CA ILE A 88 -2.38 -4.31 3.07
C ILE A 88 -2.84 -5.46 2.19
N VAL A 89 -2.49 -6.69 2.56
CA VAL A 89 -2.98 -7.91 1.91
C VAL A 89 -4.23 -8.39 2.64
N MET A 90 -5.31 -8.58 1.89
CA MET A 90 -6.56 -9.13 2.38
C MET A 90 -6.54 -10.66 2.23
N LEU A 91 -6.61 -11.37 3.33
CA LEU A 91 -6.82 -12.81 3.35
C LEU A 91 -8.33 -13.07 3.34
N CYS A 92 -8.84 -13.51 2.21
CA CYS A 92 -10.25 -13.72 1.98
C CYS A 92 -10.55 -15.20 1.77
N ASP A 93 -11.67 -15.66 2.30
CA ASP A 93 -12.22 -17.00 2.02
C ASP A 93 -13.08 -16.95 0.74
N ASP A 94 -12.42 -17.11 -0.40
CA ASP A 94 -13.03 -17.18 -1.74
C ASP A 94 -12.73 -18.52 -2.43
N GLY A 95 -12.03 -19.43 -1.72
CA GLY A 95 -11.61 -20.74 -2.23
C GLY A 95 -10.42 -20.70 -3.17
N GLY A 96 -9.82 -19.53 -3.43
CA GLY A 96 -8.62 -19.32 -4.28
C GLY A 96 -7.33 -19.11 -3.49
N GLY A 97 -6.19 -19.26 -4.16
CA GLY A 97 -4.87 -18.91 -3.61
C GLY A 97 -4.61 -17.41 -3.66
N LEU A 98 -3.57 -16.95 -2.93
CA LEU A 98 -3.18 -15.52 -2.91
C LEU A 98 -2.75 -15.01 -4.28
N GLU A 99 -2.21 -15.88 -5.13
CA GLU A 99 -1.76 -15.58 -6.49
C GLU A 99 -2.92 -15.54 -7.51
N GLU A 100 -4.10 -16.03 -7.13
CA GLU A 100 -5.28 -15.99 -7.99
C GLU A 100 -6.05 -14.68 -7.79
N PRO A 101 -6.70 -14.15 -8.83
CA PRO A 101 -7.58 -13.00 -8.69
C PRO A 101 -8.65 -13.23 -7.63
N LEU A 102 -8.97 -12.19 -6.86
CA LEU A 102 -10.04 -12.26 -5.87
C LEU A 102 -11.39 -12.52 -6.56
N ASN A 103 -12.07 -13.59 -6.14
CA ASN A 103 -13.38 -13.92 -6.66
C ASN A 103 -14.46 -13.28 -5.82
N TRP A 104 -14.90 -12.08 -6.22
CA TRP A 104 -15.91 -11.29 -5.50
C TRP A 104 -17.24 -12.01 -5.30
N ASP A 105 -17.62 -12.90 -6.23
CA ASP A 105 -18.88 -13.65 -6.15
C ASP A 105 -18.85 -14.76 -5.09
N LYS A 106 -17.64 -15.19 -4.68
CA LYS A 106 -17.43 -16.26 -3.73
C LYS A 106 -16.91 -15.81 -2.37
N VAL A 107 -16.45 -14.56 -2.27
CA VAL A 107 -15.98 -14.04 -0.98
C VAL A 107 -17.09 -14.09 0.04
N THR A 108 -16.86 -14.83 1.11
CA THR A 108 -17.79 -14.92 2.24
C THR A 108 -17.36 -14.03 3.39
N THR A 109 -16.05 -13.90 3.60
CA THR A 109 -15.47 -13.07 4.66
C THR A 109 -14.02 -12.69 4.33
N ILE A 110 -13.58 -11.57 4.90
CA ILE A 110 -12.17 -11.23 5.04
C ILE A 110 -11.73 -11.79 6.39
N GLU A 111 -10.79 -12.72 6.39
CA GLU A 111 -10.33 -13.37 7.63
C GLU A 111 -9.28 -12.56 8.37
N GLU A 112 -8.35 -11.95 7.62
CA GLU A 112 -7.25 -11.22 8.20
C GLU A 112 -6.75 -10.13 7.24
N LEU A 113 -6.21 -9.04 7.80
CA LEU A 113 -5.47 -8.00 7.10
C LEU A 113 -4.00 -8.05 7.53
N ARG A 114 -3.07 -8.11 6.56
CA ARG A 114 -1.63 -8.09 6.84
C ARG A 114 -0.96 -6.91 6.14
N VAL A 115 -0.22 -6.13 6.91
CA VAL A 115 0.50 -4.96 6.42
C VAL A 115 1.94 -5.32 6.10
N PHE A 116 2.42 -4.87 4.94
CA PHE A 116 3.80 -5.05 4.49
C PHE A 116 4.39 -3.72 4.04
N GLU A 117 5.60 -3.41 4.50
CA GLU A 117 6.36 -2.25 4.06
C GLU A 117 7.01 -2.51 2.69
N ARG A 118 7.30 -1.44 1.96
CA ARG A 118 7.89 -1.51 0.61
C ARG A 118 9.23 -2.27 0.58
N ALA A 119 10.01 -2.25 1.66
CA ALA A 119 11.31 -2.93 1.73
C ALA A 119 11.23 -4.45 1.49
N VAL A 120 10.08 -5.08 1.82
CA VAL A 120 9.85 -6.53 1.62
C VAL A 120 9.01 -6.84 0.38
N ILE A 121 8.63 -5.82 -0.40
CA ILE A 121 7.76 -5.96 -1.56
C ILE A 121 8.56 -5.77 -2.84
N GLN A 122 8.47 -6.74 -3.75
CA GLN A 122 8.93 -6.60 -5.13
C GLN A 122 7.71 -6.57 -6.06
N GLU A 123 7.56 -5.49 -6.77
CA GLU A 123 6.50 -5.32 -7.78
C GLU A 123 6.89 -6.08 -9.05
N ASP A 124 5.98 -6.89 -9.58
CA ASP A 124 6.20 -7.60 -10.83
C ASP A 124 5.64 -6.80 -12.01
N TYR A 125 6.55 -6.17 -12.72
CA TYR A 125 6.25 -5.44 -13.96
C TYR A 125 6.45 -6.29 -15.23
N THR A 126 6.79 -7.58 -15.12
CA THR A 126 7.00 -8.43 -16.31
C THR A 126 5.73 -8.58 -17.11
N THR A 127 4.58 -8.61 -16.44
CA THR A 127 3.26 -8.63 -17.07
C THR A 127 2.87 -7.31 -17.72
N MET A 128 3.58 -6.21 -17.42
CA MET A 128 3.40 -4.92 -18.10
C MET A 128 3.66 -4.99 -19.60
N TYR A 129 4.55 -5.88 -20.03
CA TYR A 129 4.94 -6.05 -21.44
C TYR A 129 4.08 -7.08 -22.17
N ASN A 130 3.18 -7.78 -21.48
CA ASN A 130 2.24 -8.68 -22.11
C ASN A 130 1.12 -7.89 -22.80
N PHE A 131 0.65 -8.38 -23.94
CA PHE A 131 -0.27 -7.72 -24.88
C PHE A 131 -1.58 -7.21 -24.27
N HIS A 132 -1.98 -7.71 -23.11
CA HIS A 132 -3.15 -7.22 -22.34
C HIS A 132 -3.00 -5.78 -21.83
N PHE A 133 -1.80 -5.25 -21.90
CA PHE A 133 -1.49 -3.89 -21.47
C PHE A 133 -2.13 -2.80 -22.33
N PHE A 134 -2.40 -3.09 -23.59
CA PHE A 134 -3.04 -2.13 -24.52
C PHE A 134 -4.55 -2.28 -24.60
N ASP A 135 -5.12 -3.33 -24.02
CA ASP A 135 -6.56 -3.52 -23.95
C ASP A 135 -7.16 -2.87 -22.70
N THR A 136 -7.05 -1.54 -22.65
CA THR A 136 -7.60 -0.73 -21.57
C THR A 136 -9.14 -0.80 -21.47
N MET A 137 -9.79 -1.36 -22.49
CA MET A 137 -11.25 -1.50 -22.51
C MET A 137 -11.75 -2.74 -21.78
N HIS A 138 -10.88 -3.72 -21.53
CA HIS A 138 -11.26 -5.01 -20.92
C HIS A 138 -10.46 -5.37 -19.67
N SER A 139 -9.57 -4.49 -19.21
CA SER A 139 -8.77 -4.70 -18.00
C SER A 139 -9.32 -3.85 -16.85
N ASP A 140 -9.76 -4.50 -15.79
CA ASP A 140 -10.13 -3.84 -14.52
C ASP A 140 -8.91 -3.21 -13.82
N LYS A 141 -7.74 -3.40 -14.39
CA LYS A 141 -6.46 -2.96 -13.85
C LYS A 141 -6.06 -1.60 -14.40
N PRO A 142 -5.73 -0.62 -13.56
CA PRO A 142 -5.19 0.66 -13.99
C PRO A 142 -3.85 0.49 -14.72
N PHE A 143 -3.69 1.23 -15.82
CA PHE A 143 -2.44 1.26 -16.59
C PHE A 143 -1.24 1.55 -15.69
N GLY A 144 -0.13 0.80 -15.88
CA GLY A 144 1.12 1.01 -15.15
C GLY A 144 1.15 0.43 -13.73
N GLN A 145 0.15 -0.34 -13.32
CA GLN A 145 0.21 -1.06 -12.05
C GLN A 145 0.66 -2.52 -12.26
N PRO A 146 1.45 -3.08 -11.31
CA PRO A 146 1.83 -4.47 -11.36
C PRO A 146 0.61 -5.38 -11.17
N GLU A 147 0.62 -6.55 -11.79
CA GLU A 147 -0.42 -7.57 -11.60
C GLU A 147 -0.17 -8.38 -10.35
N TYR A 148 1.10 -8.59 -10.02
CA TYR A 148 1.53 -9.36 -8.86
C TYR A 148 2.49 -8.58 -8.00
N TYR A 149 2.40 -8.82 -6.69
CA TYR A 149 3.35 -8.38 -5.68
C TYR A 149 4.03 -9.60 -5.09
N HIS A 150 5.35 -9.63 -5.14
CA HIS A 150 6.16 -10.66 -4.50
C HIS A 150 6.58 -10.16 -3.13
N ILE A 151 6.25 -10.89 -2.08
CA ILE A 151 6.51 -10.50 -0.70
C ILE A 151 7.57 -11.42 -0.10
N TYR A 152 8.67 -10.83 0.35
CA TYR A 152 9.80 -11.51 1.01
C TYR A 152 9.80 -11.14 2.47
N SER A 153 9.02 -11.82 3.28
CA SER A 153 8.93 -11.55 4.70
C SER A 153 9.63 -12.60 5.55
N MET A 154 9.74 -12.35 6.85
CA MET A 154 10.22 -13.34 7.81
C MET A 154 9.34 -14.60 7.84
N TYR A 155 8.11 -14.54 7.34
CA TYR A 155 7.17 -15.67 7.24
C TYR A 155 7.35 -16.48 5.94
N GLY A 156 8.28 -16.07 5.08
CA GLY A 156 8.56 -16.71 3.81
C GLY A 156 8.31 -15.82 2.60
N TYR A 157 8.42 -16.43 1.42
CA TYR A 157 8.12 -15.83 0.14
C TYR A 157 6.75 -16.27 -0.35
N PHE A 158 5.96 -15.32 -0.83
CA PHE A 158 4.68 -15.59 -1.48
C PHE A 158 4.33 -14.49 -2.49
N THR A 159 3.48 -14.85 -3.44
CA THR A 159 3.00 -13.96 -4.47
C THR A 159 1.54 -13.63 -4.21
N VAL A 160 1.17 -12.36 -4.40
CA VAL A 160 -0.21 -11.89 -4.19
C VAL A 160 -0.68 -11.18 -5.44
N HIS A 161 -1.88 -11.52 -5.90
CA HIS A 161 -2.53 -10.81 -6.99
C HIS A 161 -3.02 -9.44 -6.52
N TYR A 162 -2.90 -8.41 -7.37
CA TYR A 162 -3.22 -7.02 -7.01
C TYR A 162 -4.63 -6.82 -6.44
N SER A 163 -5.62 -7.60 -6.91
CA SER A 163 -7.01 -7.51 -6.45
C SER A 163 -7.21 -7.86 -4.98
N ARG A 164 -6.21 -8.49 -4.34
CA ARG A 164 -6.19 -8.83 -2.91
C ARG A 164 -5.39 -7.82 -2.09
N CYS A 165 -5.04 -6.68 -2.69
CA CYS A 165 -4.15 -5.71 -2.08
C CYS A 165 -4.77 -4.32 -2.02
N LEU A 166 -4.64 -3.66 -0.86
CA LEU A 166 -4.81 -2.21 -0.75
C LEU A 166 -3.41 -1.59 -0.80
N VAL A 167 -3.17 -0.76 -1.81
CA VAL A 167 -1.85 -0.18 -2.10
C VAL A 167 -1.79 1.24 -1.57
N PHE A 168 -0.81 1.50 -0.70
CA PHE A 168 -0.51 2.82 -0.17
C PHE A 168 0.76 3.35 -0.84
N ARG A 169 0.68 4.51 -1.47
CA ARG A 169 1.82 5.19 -2.09
C ARG A 169 1.88 6.63 -1.60
N ASN A 170 3.02 7.02 -1.08
CA ASN A 170 3.23 8.40 -0.66
C ASN A 170 3.81 9.20 -1.83
N GLY A 171 3.04 10.20 -2.29
CA GLY A 171 3.49 11.17 -3.29
C GLY A 171 3.60 10.59 -4.69
N ARG A 172 2.53 10.67 -5.49
CA ARG A 172 2.70 10.67 -6.95
C ARG A 172 3.36 11.98 -7.33
N LEU A 173 4.55 11.89 -7.96
CA LEU A 173 5.02 13.01 -8.77
C LEU A 173 3.96 13.27 -9.84
N PRO A 174 3.64 14.54 -10.14
CA PRO A 174 2.78 14.84 -11.28
C PRO A 174 3.33 14.14 -12.50
N GLU A 175 2.49 13.42 -13.22
CA GLU A 175 2.85 12.85 -14.52
C GLU A 175 3.25 14.02 -15.42
N GLN A 176 4.51 13.99 -15.90
CA GLN A 176 5.01 14.95 -16.87
C GLN A 176 4.56 14.56 -18.27
#